data_052cd6a1b3f6d627dc3ad0ff5c3bfdce
#
_entry.id   052cd6a1b3f6d627dc3ad0ff5c3bfdce
#
_cell.length_a   1.000
_cell.length_b   1.000
_cell.length_c   1.000
_cell.angle_alpha   90.00
_cell.angle_beta   90.00
_cell.angle_gamma   90.00
#
_symmetry.space_group_name_H-M   'P 1'
#
loop_
_entity.id
_entity.type
_entity.pdbx_description
1 polymer ?
#
loop_
_entity_poly.entity_id
_entity_poly.type
_entity_poly.pdbx_seq_one_letter_code
_entity_poly.pdbx_strand_id
1 'polypeptide(L)'
;MIFQLHPRLEQDCIAIGRFELCRLLMMNDSQYPWFVLVPERADMREIYQLSKTDRQLLTEESSYLAENLAILYQADKMNIAAIGNMVPQLHIHHIVRYQTDKAWPAPVWGKFDAVPYTEQQIADNLTRIKKQLKNVKPVPNLEPLTLLLTNQSTKNSVK
;
A
#
# COMPACT_ATOMS: atom_id res chain seq x y z
N MET A 1 -13.66 16.17 -11.27
CA MET A 1 -13.89 15.76 -9.86
C MET A 1 -12.55 15.67 -9.15
N ILE A 2 -12.54 15.88 -7.83
CA ILE A 2 -11.31 15.78 -7.03
C ILE A 2 -11.12 14.31 -6.64
N PHE A 3 -9.89 13.81 -6.69
CA PHE A 3 -9.56 12.46 -6.24
C PHE A 3 -9.84 12.31 -4.73
N GLN A 4 -10.51 11.23 -4.38
CA GLN A 4 -10.71 10.78 -3.00
C GLN A 4 -10.35 9.31 -2.91
N LEU A 5 -9.59 8.93 -1.88
CA LEU A 5 -9.28 7.53 -1.64
C LEU A 5 -10.55 6.79 -1.22
N HIS A 6 -10.78 5.61 -1.79
CA HIS A 6 -11.94 4.78 -1.44
C HIS A 6 -11.91 4.42 0.05
N PRO A 7 -13.04 4.57 0.78
CA PRO A 7 -13.08 4.36 2.25
C PRO A 7 -12.54 2.99 2.70
N ARG A 8 -12.75 1.95 1.88
CA ARG A 8 -12.24 0.61 2.19
C ARG A 8 -10.71 0.54 2.14
N LEU A 9 -10.08 1.22 1.17
CA LEU A 9 -8.60 1.30 1.12
C LEU A 9 -8.05 2.12 2.27
N GLU A 10 -8.75 3.18 2.66
CA GLU A 10 -8.37 3.99 3.81
C GLU A 10 -8.47 3.22 5.13
N GLN A 11 -9.49 2.37 5.26
CA GLN A 11 -9.69 1.51 6.43
C GLN A 11 -8.67 0.36 6.52
N ASP A 12 -8.40 -0.30 5.40
CA ASP A 12 -7.61 -1.54 5.36
C ASP A 12 -6.10 -1.30 5.22
N CYS A 13 -5.68 -0.06 4.93
CA CYS A 13 -4.30 0.28 4.64
C CYS A 13 -3.76 1.40 5.54
N ILE A 14 -2.43 1.46 5.61
CA ILE A 14 -1.67 2.52 6.26
C ILE A 14 -1.06 3.40 5.15
N ALA A 15 -1.33 4.71 5.19
CA ALA A 15 -0.76 5.64 4.23
C ALA A 15 0.73 5.86 4.49
N ILE A 16 1.55 5.71 3.45
CA ILE A 16 3.00 5.93 3.51
C ILE A 16 3.38 7.28 2.93
N GLY A 17 2.84 7.62 1.77
CA GLY A 17 3.17 8.83 1.03
C GLY A 17 2.59 8.78 -0.38
N ARG A 18 3.21 9.54 -1.29
CA ARG A 18 2.83 9.56 -2.70
C ARG A 18 4.04 9.69 -3.61
N PHE A 19 3.93 9.10 -4.80
CA PHE A 19 4.78 9.38 -5.94
C PHE A 19 4.21 10.56 -6.76
N GLU A 20 4.57 10.67 -8.01
CA GLU A 20 4.02 11.71 -8.89
C GLU A 20 2.56 11.44 -9.25
N LEU A 21 2.23 10.20 -9.60
CA LEU A 21 0.88 9.77 -9.95
C LEU A 21 0.17 9.10 -8.78
N CYS A 22 0.82 8.17 -8.09
CA CYS A 22 0.17 7.23 -7.20
C CYS A 22 0.37 7.57 -5.72
N ARG A 23 -0.70 7.40 -4.95
CA ARG A 23 -0.63 7.25 -3.50
C ARG A 23 -0.05 5.88 -3.17
N LEU A 24 0.88 5.84 -2.21
CA LEU A 24 1.49 4.61 -1.71
C LEU A 24 0.90 4.25 -0.37
N LEU A 25 0.34 3.06 -0.28
CA LEU A 25 -0.26 2.48 0.91
C LEU A 25 0.44 1.18 1.29
N MET A 26 0.41 0.82 2.55
CA MET A 26 0.77 -0.51 3.06
C MET A 26 -0.50 -1.20 3.57
N MET A 27 -0.80 -2.39 3.05
CA MET A 27 -1.91 -3.21 3.56
C MET A 27 -1.63 -3.58 5.02
N ASN A 28 -2.63 -3.42 5.89
CA ASN A 28 -2.50 -3.77 7.31
C ASN A 28 -2.67 -5.29 7.52
N ASP A 29 -1.73 -6.04 6.93
CA ASP A 29 -1.63 -7.48 7.08
C ASP A 29 -0.16 -7.87 7.28
N SER A 30 0.20 -8.24 8.50
CA SER A 30 1.57 -8.57 8.88
C SER A 30 2.09 -9.91 8.34
N GLN A 31 1.23 -10.70 7.71
CA GLN A 31 1.60 -12.01 7.17
C GLN A 31 2.47 -11.91 5.91
N TYR A 32 2.37 -10.77 5.19
CA TYR A 32 3.12 -10.48 3.97
C TYR A 32 3.50 -9.01 3.93
N PRO A 33 4.72 -8.61 3.48
CA PRO A 33 4.95 -7.22 3.09
C PRO A 33 4.11 -6.93 1.83
N TRP A 34 3.07 -6.12 1.98
CA TRP A 34 2.04 -5.92 0.96
C TRP A 34 1.74 -4.43 0.79
N PHE A 35 1.99 -3.91 -0.41
CA PHE A 35 1.87 -2.50 -0.73
C PHE A 35 0.89 -2.28 -1.87
N VAL A 36 0.30 -1.10 -1.92
CA VAL A 36 -0.73 -0.76 -2.89
C VAL A 36 -0.43 0.63 -3.48
N LEU A 37 -0.43 0.72 -4.81
CA LEU A 37 -0.41 1.99 -5.54
C LEU A 37 -1.81 2.35 -6.01
N VAL A 38 -2.24 3.58 -5.71
CA VAL A 38 -3.53 4.10 -6.14
C VAL A 38 -3.28 5.35 -6.98
N PRO A 39 -3.49 5.30 -8.33
CA PRO A 39 -3.38 6.50 -9.15
C PRO A 39 -4.34 7.59 -8.67
N GLU A 40 -3.82 8.79 -8.37
CA GLU A 40 -4.64 9.91 -7.89
C GLU A 40 -5.41 10.57 -9.06
N ARG A 41 -6.28 9.79 -9.70
CA ARG A 41 -7.21 10.24 -10.74
C ARG A 41 -8.63 9.84 -10.35
N ALA A 42 -9.56 10.79 -10.48
CA ALA A 42 -10.96 10.54 -10.14
C ALA A 42 -11.58 9.50 -11.10
N ASP A 43 -12.44 8.66 -10.58
CA ASP A 43 -13.29 7.71 -11.32
C ASP A 43 -12.56 6.69 -12.20
N MET A 44 -11.28 6.45 -11.95
CA MET A 44 -10.53 5.41 -12.66
C MET A 44 -10.77 4.04 -12.01
N ARG A 45 -11.11 3.07 -12.85
CA ARG A 45 -11.31 1.67 -12.45
C ARG A 45 -10.29 0.76 -13.10
N GLU A 46 -9.85 1.11 -14.31
CA GLU A 46 -9.02 0.26 -15.15
C GLU A 46 -7.80 1.02 -15.66
N ILE A 47 -6.69 0.31 -15.84
CA ILE A 47 -5.45 0.91 -16.36
C ILE A 47 -5.66 1.56 -17.73
N TYR A 48 -6.47 0.95 -18.61
CA TYR A 48 -6.71 1.49 -19.96
C TYR A 48 -7.48 2.82 -19.97
N GLN A 49 -8.17 3.17 -18.88
CA GLN A 49 -8.86 4.46 -18.73
C GLN A 49 -7.91 5.63 -18.43
N LEU A 50 -6.73 5.34 -17.92
CA LEU A 50 -5.70 6.35 -17.68
C LEU A 50 -5.20 6.94 -19.01
N SER A 51 -4.75 8.19 -18.99
CA SER A 51 -4.05 8.80 -20.12
C SER A 51 -2.78 8.00 -20.47
N LYS A 52 -2.25 8.16 -21.68
CA LYS A 52 -1.00 7.53 -22.10
C LYS A 52 0.14 7.88 -21.12
N THR A 53 0.24 9.16 -20.75
CA THR A 53 1.26 9.64 -19.80
C THR A 53 1.10 9.01 -18.42
N ASP A 54 -0.14 8.93 -17.91
CA ASP A 54 -0.39 8.32 -16.60
C ASP A 54 -0.11 6.81 -16.60
N ARG A 55 -0.40 6.11 -17.73
CA ARG A 55 0.00 4.69 -17.84
C ARG A 55 1.51 4.48 -17.83
N GLN A 56 2.26 5.39 -18.43
CA GLN A 56 3.72 5.36 -18.38
C GLN A 56 4.23 5.61 -16.96
N LEU A 57 3.71 6.65 -16.29
CA LEU A 57 4.04 6.93 -14.89
C LEU A 57 3.69 5.75 -13.97
N LEU A 58 2.51 5.15 -14.13
CA LEU A 58 2.11 3.98 -13.36
C LEU A 58 3.10 2.82 -13.53
N THR A 59 3.55 2.57 -14.76
CA THR A 59 4.51 1.50 -15.04
C THR A 59 5.86 1.79 -14.39
N GLU A 60 6.34 3.01 -14.47
CA GLU A 60 7.61 3.42 -13.84
C GLU A 60 7.53 3.36 -12.31
N GLU A 61 6.47 3.91 -11.72
CA GLU A 61 6.27 3.89 -10.27
C GLU A 61 6.10 2.47 -9.72
N SER A 62 5.35 1.61 -10.43
CA SER A 62 5.16 0.20 -10.09
C SER A 62 6.47 -0.59 -10.15
N SER A 63 7.26 -0.39 -11.21
CA SER A 63 8.56 -1.04 -11.38
C SER A 63 9.55 -0.59 -10.32
N TYR A 64 9.64 0.71 -10.08
CA TYR A 64 10.48 1.29 -9.03
C TYR A 64 10.13 0.74 -7.64
N LEU A 65 8.83 0.72 -7.31
CA LEU A 65 8.37 0.17 -6.04
C LEU A 65 8.73 -1.31 -5.91
N ALA A 66 8.44 -2.12 -6.93
CA ALA A 66 8.68 -3.56 -6.92
C ALA A 66 10.16 -3.88 -6.70
N GLU A 67 11.07 -3.22 -7.42
CA GLU A 67 12.51 -3.41 -7.28
C GLU A 67 12.99 -3.07 -5.86
N ASN A 68 12.58 -1.91 -5.34
CA ASN A 68 12.99 -1.46 -4.00
C ASN A 68 12.41 -2.36 -2.89
N LEU A 69 11.18 -2.84 -3.02
CA LEU A 69 10.61 -3.81 -2.09
C LEU A 69 11.33 -5.15 -2.15
N ALA A 70 11.66 -5.63 -3.35
CA ALA A 70 12.40 -6.88 -3.52
C ALA A 70 13.78 -6.81 -2.82
N ILE A 71 14.48 -5.69 -2.95
CA ILE A 71 15.77 -5.47 -2.28
C ILE A 71 15.58 -5.38 -0.76
N LEU A 72 14.66 -4.52 -0.31
CA LEU A 72 14.45 -4.23 1.13
C LEU A 72 14.04 -5.46 1.92
N TYR A 73 13.18 -6.28 1.33
CA TYR A 73 12.61 -7.47 1.98
C TYR A 73 13.26 -8.78 1.53
N GLN A 74 14.25 -8.75 0.64
CA GLN A 74 14.91 -9.94 0.09
C GLN A 74 13.89 -10.95 -0.48
N ALA A 75 13.05 -10.46 -1.38
CA ALA A 75 11.95 -11.24 -1.93
C ALA A 75 12.43 -12.41 -2.80
N ASP A 76 11.79 -13.58 -2.67
CA ASP A 76 11.91 -14.66 -3.64
C ASP A 76 11.14 -14.34 -4.94
N LYS A 77 10.03 -13.63 -4.82
CA LYS A 77 9.15 -13.22 -5.92
C LYS A 77 8.35 -11.96 -5.56
N MET A 78 8.06 -11.14 -6.55
CA MET A 78 7.05 -10.09 -6.44
C MET A 78 5.77 -10.53 -7.15
N ASN A 79 4.62 -10.41 -6.47
CA ASN A 79 3.32 -10.52 -7.12
C ASN A 79 2.72 -9.13 -7.31
N ILE A 80 2.40 -8.79 -8.56
CA ILE A 80 1.81 -7.52 -8.92
C ILE A 80 0.48 -7.80 -9.60
N ALA A 81 -0.60 -7.16 -9.13
CA ALA A 81 -1.93 -7.37 -9.69
C ALA A 81 -2.86 -6.18 -9.48
N ALA A 82 -3.74 -5.95 -10.46
CA ALA A 82 -4.93 -5.12 -10.35
C ALA A 82 -6.14 -6.06 -10.37
N ILE A 83 -6.93 -6.08 -9.29
CA ILE A 83 -8.10 -6.98 -9.15
C ILE A 83 -9.39 -6.15 -9.22
N GLY A 84 -9.65 -5.28 -8.22
CA GLY A 84 -10.78 -4.36 -8.26
C GLY A 84 -12.17 -4.96 -8.09
N ASN A 85 -12.29 -6.25 -7.74
CA ASN A 85 -13.60 -6.92 -7.64
C ASN A 85 -14.45 -6.41 -6.48
N MET A 86 -13.84 -6.07 -5.35
CA MET A 86 -14.53 -5.55 -4.17
C MET A 86 -14.43 -4.02 -4.09
N VAL A 87 -13.27 -3.46 -4.40
CA VAL A 87 -13.01 -2.03 -4.44
C VAL A 87 -12.77 -1.63 -5.89
N PRO A 88 -13.73 -0.97 -6.55
CA PRO A 88 -13.63 -0.69 -7.97
C PRO A 88 -12.62 0.42 -8.32
N GLN A 89 -12.22 1.26 -7.37
CA GLN A 89 -11.17 2.25 -7.61
C GLN A 89 -9.86 1.56 -8.02
N LEU A 90 -9.27 2.00 -9.13
CA LEU A 90 -8.03 1.41 -9.64
C LEU A 90 -6.92 1.43 -8.59
N HIS A 91 -6.43 0.28 -8.23
CA HIS A 91 -5.30 0.10 -7.33
C HIS A 91 -4.48 -1.13 -7.71
N ILE A 92 -3.17 -1.01 -7.56
CA ILE A 92 -2.21 -2.04 -7.97
C ILE A 92 -1.51 -2.59 -6.74
N HIS A 93 -1.69 -3.89 -6.51
CA HIS A 93 -1.04 -4.60 -5.42
C HIS A 93 0.40 -4.96 -5.77
N HIS A 94 1.29 -4.86 -4.78
CA HIS A 94 2.69 -5.27 -4.84
C HIS A 94 2.97 -6.08 -3.59
N ILE A 95 3.11 -7.40 -3.74
CA ILE A 95 3.25 -8.31 -2.61
C ILE A 95 4.61 -8.99 -2.68
N VAL A 96 5.37 -8.85 -1.61
CA VAL A 96 6.62 -9.59 -1.40
C VAL A 96 6.28 -11.02 -1.04
N ARG A 97 6.77 -11.97 -1.83
CA ARG A 97 6.53 -13.39 -1.63
C ARG A 97 7.81 -14.10 -1.26
N TYR A 98 7.65 -15.06 -0.35
CA TYR A 98 8.70 -15.99 0.04
C TYR A 98 8.24 -17.42 -0.23
N GLN A 99 9.17 -18.30 -0.62
CA GLN A 99 8.86 -19.72 -0.77
C GLN A 99 8.41 -20.37 0.55
N THR A 100 8.71 -19.70 1.67
CA THR A 100 8.32 -20.11 3.02
C THR A 100 7.07 -19.41 3.54
N ASP A 101 6.47 -18.48 2.76
CA ASP A 101 5.28 -17.80 3.23
C ASP A 101 4.08 -18.76 3.29
N LYS A 102 3.16 -18.43 4.16
CA LYS A 102 1.99 -19.24 4.54
C LYS A 102 1.07 -19.62 3.35
N ALA A 103 1.02 -18.79 2.29
CA ALA A 103 0.18 -19.04 1.13
C ALA A 103 0.93 -19.67 -0.05
N TRP A 104 2.28 -19.68 -0.03
CA TRP A 104 3.08 -20.14 -1.17
C TRP A 104 2.71 -21.56 -1.64
N PRO A 105 2.64 -21.85 -2.94
CA PRO A 105 2.82 -20.94 -4.10
C PRO A 105 1.52 -20.23 -4.53
N ALA A 106 0.42 -20.38 -3.79
CA ALA A 106 -0.86 -19.79 -4.14
C ALA A 106 -0.83 -18.25 -3.99
N PRO A 107 -1.70 -17.53 -4.71
CA PRO A 107 -1.94 -16.11 -4.44
C PRO A 107 -2.44 -15.88 -3.01
N VAL A 108 -2.21 -14.67 -2.48
CA VAL A 108 -2.55 -14.35 -1.08
C VAL A 108 -4.03 -13.99 -0.90
N TRP A 109 -4.69 -13.45 -1.93
CA TRP A 109 -6.08 -12.97 -1.84
C TRP A 109 -7.06 -14.09 -1.46
N GLY A 110 -7.85 -13.84 -0.43
CA GLY A 110 -8.87 -14.78 0.04
C GLY A 110 -8.33 -16.06 0.67
N LYS A 111 -7.02 -16.16 0.91
CA LYS A 111 -6.40 -17.37 1.45
C LYS A 111 -6.53 -17.45 2.97
N PHE A 112 -6.25 -16.35 3.64
CA PHE A 112 -6.31 -16.23 5.10
C PHE A 112 -6.84 -14.85 5.48
N ASP A 113 -7.45 -14.74 6.67
CA ASP A 113 -7.82 -13.46 7.24
C ASP A 113 -6.58 -12.62 7.56
N ALA A 114 -6.70 -11.31 7.42
CA ALA A 114 -5.61 -10.39 7.71
C ALA A 114 -5.23 -10.42 9.20
N VAL A 115 -3.94 -10.33 9.47
CA VAL A 115 -3.39 -10.17 10.83
C VAL A 115 -2.78 -8.77 10.92
N PRO A 116 -3.40 -7.82 11.62
CA PRO A 116 -2.91 -6.45 11.70
C PRO A 116 -1.49 -6.36 12.26
N TYR A 117 -0.74 -5.38 11.80
CA TYR A 117 0.53 -4.99 12.41
C TYR A 117 0.30 -4.39 13.80
N THR A 118 1.26 -4.58 14.71
CA THR A 118 1.37 -3.78 15.92
C THR A 118 1.84 -2.35 15.57
N GLU A 119 1.62 -1.39 16.47
CA GLU A 119 2.09 0.00 16.30
C GLU A 119 3.60 0.07 16.08
N GLN A 120 4.37 -0.71 16.83
CA GLN A 120 5.83 -0.78 16.67
C GLN A 120 6.22 -1.32 15.29
N GLN A 121 5.58 -2.37 14.82
CA GLN A 121 5.83 -2.93 13.48
C GLN A 121 5.50 -1.92 12.38
N ILE A 122 4.42 -1.14 12.52
CA ILE A 122 4.07 -0.06 11.59
C ILE A 122 5.20 0.98 11.56
N ALA A 123 5.63 1.48 12.72
CA ALA A 123 6.69 2.48 12.83
C ALA A 123 8.01 2.00 12.21
N ASP A 124 8.39 0.75 12.47
CA ASP A 124 9.62 0.15 11.94
C ASP A 124 9.55 -0.01 10.42
N ASN A 125 8.43 -0.50 9.88
CA ASN A 125 8.23 -0.63 8.43
C ASN A 125 8.25 0.72 7.74
N LEU A 126 7.56 1.73 8.28
CA LEU A 126 7.55 3.08 7.70
C LEU A 126 8.96 3.69 7.67
N THR A 127 9.74 3.52 8.74
CA THR A 127 11.13 3.99 8.80
C THR A 127 11.99 3.34 7.73
N ARG A 128 11.92 2.01 7.61
CA ARG A 128 12.68 1.24 6.62
C ARG A 128 12.30 1.62 5.19
N ILE A 129 11.00 1.73 4.89
CA ILE A 129 10.49 2.06 3.57
C ILE A 129 10.87 3.49 3.17
N LYS A 130 10.70 4.46 4.06
CA LYS A 130 11.08 5.86 3.79
C LYS A 130 12.58 6.03 3.57
N LYS A 131 13.40 5.22 4.23
CA LYS A 131 14.85 5.19 4.00
C LYS A 131 15.20 4.61 2.63
N GLN A 132 14.48 3.59 2.19
CA GLN A 132 14.71 2.90 0.91
C GLN A 132 14.19 3.72 -0.28
N LEU A 133 12.98 4.28 -0.17
CA LEU A 133 12.30 4.98 -1.25
C LEU A 133 12.61 6.48 -1.22
N LYS A 134 13.46 6.96 -2.13
CA LYS A 134 13.95 8.36 -2.14
C LYS A 134 12.94 9.38 -2.69
N ASN A 135 11.97 8.94 -3.48
CA ASN A 135 11.06 9.82 -4.23
C ASN A 135 9.63 9.89 -3.66
N VAL A 136 9.42 9.41 -2.43
CA VAL A 136 8.13 9.46 -1.77
C VAL A 136 7.94 10.79 -1.07
N LYS A 137 6.90 11.52 -1.48
CA LYS A 137 6.48 12.80 -0.89
C LYS A 137 5.41 12.55 0.19
N PRO A 138 5.29 13.42 1.20
CA PRO A 138 4.17 13.36 2.13
C PRO A 138 2.83 13.53 1.40
N VAL A 139 1.78 12.87 1.89
CA VAL A 139 0.42 13.14 1.44
C VAL A 139 -0.06 14.44 2.13
N PRO A 140 -0.53 15.45 1.38
CA PRO A 140 -1.08 16.66 1.97
C PRO A 140 -2.25 16.32 2.91
N ASN A 141 -2.33 17.00 4.06
CA ASN A 141 -3.39 16.86 5.06
C ASN A 141 -3.54 15.48 5.73
N LEU A 142 -2.55 14.60 5.60
CA LEU A 142 -2.47 13.42 6.47
C LEU A 142 -1.81 13.83 7.78
N GLU A 143 -2.54 13.64 8.89
CA GLU A 143 -1.93 13.82 10.21
C GLU A 143 -0.74 12.85 10.37
N PRO A 144 0.35 13.29 11.00
CA PRO A 144 1.46 12.39 11.29
C PRO A 144 0.94 11.16 12.07
N LEU A 145 1.37 9.98 11.69
CA LEU A 145 0.98 8.71 12.33
C LEU A 145 1.11 8.74 13.87
N THR A 146 2.03 9.54 14.39
CA THR A 146 2.21 9.78 15.83
C THR A 146 0.94 10.33 16.50
N LEU A 147 0.16 11.16 15.81
CA LEU A 147 -1.10 11.73 16.33
C LEU A 147 -2.26 10.73 16.23
N LEU A 148 -2.27 9.85 15.22
CA LEU A 148 -3.29 8.79 15.10
C LEU A 148 -3.11 7.72 16.18
N LEU A 149 -1.89 7.40 16.55
CA LEU A 149 -1.56 6.42 17.59
C LEU A 149 -1.91 6.94 19.00
N THR A 150 -1.69 8.24 19.28
CA THR A 150 -2.08 8.85 20.56
C THR A 150 -3.59 8.98 20.74
N ASN A 151 -4.35 9.20 19.66
CA ASN A 151 -5.82 9.30 19.72
C ASN A 151 -6.52 7.94 19.93
N GLN A 152 -5.86 6.81 19.60
CA GLN A 152 -6.41 5.49 19.90
C GLN A 152 -6.15 5.06 21.35
N SER A 153 -5.02 5.46 21.94
CA SER A 153 -4.72 5.18 23.36
C SER A 153 -5.68 5.87 24.33
N THR A 154 -6.18 7.06 23.98
CA THR A 154 -7.14 7.81 24.83
C THR A 154 -8.56 7.26 24.77
N LYS A 155 -8.94 6.51 23.72
CA LYS A 155 -10.28 5.90 23.63
C LYS A 155 -10.42 4.58 24.39
N ASN A 156 -9.32 3.92 24.74
CA ASN A 156 -9.32 2.68 25.49
C ASN A 156 -9.17 2.85 27.02
N SER A 157 -9.09 4.09 27.52
CA SER A 157 -8.95 4.39 28.95
C SER A 157 -10.25 4.82 29.65
N VAL A 158 -11.39 4.68 28.96
CA VAL A 158 -12.71 4.97 29.53
C VAL A 158 -13.60 3.73 29.38
N LYS A 159 -13.37 2.75 30.23
CA LYS A 159 -14.38 1.79 30.70
C LYS A 159 -14.00 1.30 32.09
#